data_d8dcf199e72c3b9a7e3bd38f431032a1
#
_entry.id   d8dcf199e72c3b9a7e3bd38f431032a1
#
_cell.length_a   1.000
_cell.length_b   1.000
_cell.length_c   1.000
_cell.angle_alpha   90.00
_cell.angle_beta   90.00
_cell.angle_gamma   90.00
#
_symmetry.space_group_name_H-M   'P 1'
#
loop_
_entity.id
_entity.type
_entity.pdbx_description
1 polymer ?
#
loop_
_entity_poly.entity_id
_entity_poly.type
_entity_poly.pdbx_seq_one_letter_code
_entity_poly.pdbx_strand_id
1 'polypeptide(L)'
;MLHAGDEALIGAGFASITPLMKILILGSGGREHALAWKIAQSPLVDEVFSAPGNPGMDKIGPCFDLDPTDLKAVQELALQITPDLIIIGPEAPLAAGASDALRARGFDVFGPSQQAAQLESSKGFAKDLMTKYGVPTAAYGRFSDLSEALDYLETIDGPYVIKADGLAAGKGVVIVETLEEAENTVEEFMTGKFGDASSEIVIEEFMTGEEASIFVMTDGEGAIYLPAAQDHK
;
A
#
# COMPACT_ATOMS: atom_id res chain seq x y z
N MET A 1 30.56 -67.25 22.31
CA MET A 1 30.93 -66.09 23.12
C MET A 1 31.10 -64.92 22.16
N LEU A 2 30.10 -64.13 22.02
CA LEU A 2 30.15 -62.92 21.18
C LEU A 2 29.47 -61.80 21.98
N HIS A 3 30.21 -60.73 22.07
CA HIS A 3 29.83 -59.55 22.85
C HIS A 3 28.79 -58.73 22.12
N ALA A 4 27.73 -58.42 22.85
CA ALA A 4 26.82 -57.32 22.58
C ALA A 4 27.45 -56.03 23.10
N GLY A 5 27.34 -54.98 22.34
CA GLY A 5 27.70 -53.64 22.82
C GLY A 5 28.11 -52.73 21.64
N ASP A 6 27.15 -52.00 21.12
CA ASP A 6 27.35 -50.60 20.65
C ASP A 6 26.13 -50.20 19.80
N GLU A 7 25.01 -50.10 20.50
CA GLU A 7 23.88 -49.29 19.98
C GLU A 7 23.54 -48.25 21.01
N ALA A 8 24.13 -47.09 20.90
CA ALA A 8 23.61 -45.85 21.49
C ALA A 8 24.49 -44.67 21.14
N LEU A 9 24.30 -44.07 19.96
CA LEU A 9 24.75 -42.69 19.69
C LEU A 9 24.24 -42.22 18.30
N ILE A 10 22.92 -42.27 18.09
CA ILE A 10 22.33 -41.50 16.99
C ILE A 10 21.00 -40.94 17.52
N GLY A 11 21.00 -39.71 17.94
CA GLY A 11 19.75 -39.10 18.42
C GLY A 11 19.89 -37.68 18.95
N ALA A 12 20.95 -36.99 18.62
CA ALA A 12 20.95 -35.52 18.76
C ALA A 12 20.34 -34.93 17.50
N GLY A 13 19.02 -34.92 17.40
CA GLY A 13 18.32 -34.11 16.44
C GLY A 13 18.77 -32.66 16.65
N PHE A 14 19.54 -32.11 15.73
CA PHE A 14 19.69 -30.69 15.60
C PHE A 14 18.30 -30.14 15.31
N ALA A 15 17.56 -29.76 16.33
CA ALA A 15 16.46 -28.84 16.17
C ALA A 15 17.07 -27.61 15.49
N SER A 16 16.77 -27.40 14.23
CA SER A 16 17.10 -26.17 13.52
C SER A 16 16.43 -25.07 14.33
N ILE A 17 17.19 -24.37 15.14
CA ILE A 17 16.72 -23.18 15.85
C ILE A 17 16.60 -22.12 14.75
N THR A 18 15.44 -22.06 14.11
CA THR A 18 15.11 -20.93 13.26
C THR A 18 15.12 -19.71 14.18
N PRO A 19 15.98 -18.72 13.94
CA PRO A 19 15.97 -17.51 14.77
C PRO A 19 14.59 -16.87 14.69
N LEU A 20 14.06 -16.48 15.85
CA LEU A 20 12.79 -15.77 15.92
C LEU A 20 12.98 -14.35 15.36
N MET A 21 11.96 -13.86 14.66
CA MET A 21 12.01 -12.60 13.92
C MET A 21 11.50 -11.42 14.75
N LYS A 22 12.15 -10.29 14.61
CA LYS A 22 11.66 -8.98 15.03
C LYS A 22 11.00 -8.30 13.84
N ILE A 23 9.75 -7.90 14.00
CA ILE A 23 8.96 -7.26 12.93
C ILE A 23 8.69 -5.81 13.30
N LEU A 24 8.97 -4.87 12.40
CA LEU A 24 8.55 -3.47 12.51
C LEU A 24 7.42 -3.20 11.54
N ILE A 25 6.28 -2.69 12.02
CA ILE A 25 5.13 -2.30 11.21
C ILE A 25 5.03 -0.77 11.21
N LEU A 26 5.14 -0.18 10.02
CA LEU A 26 4.91 1.24 9.82
C LEU A 26 3.43 1.48 9.49
N GLY A 27 2.78 2.34 10.28
CA GLY A 27 1.38 2.71 10.14
C GLY A 27 0.58 2.60 11.44
N SER A 28 -0.66 3.07 11.43
CA SER A 28 -1.52 3.19 12.62
C SER A 28 -2.99 2.81 12.39
N GLY A 29 -3.35 2.39 11.19
CA GLY A 29 -4.71 2.08 10.81
C GLY A 29 -5.21 0.70 11.29
N GLY A 30 -6.46 0.39 10.99
CA GLY A 30 -7.06 -0.91 11.30
C GLY A 30 -6.40 -2.05 10.52
N ARG A 31 -5.93 -1.79 9.30
CA ARG A 31 -5.17 -2.73 8.47
C ARG A 31 -3.86 -3.12 9.14
N GLU A 32 -3.07 -2.15 9.58
CA GLU A 32 -1.80 -2.38 10.28
C GLU A 32 -2.01 -3.08 11.62
N HIS A 33 -3.09 -2.74 12.35
CA HIS A 33 -3.44 -3.43 13.59
C HIS A 33 -3.81 -4.90 13.34
N ALA A 34 -4.57 -5.21 12.30
CA ALA A 34 -4.90 -6.59 11.94
C ALA A 34 -3.65 -7.40 11.54
N LEU A 35 -2.71 -6.78 10.81
CA LEU A 35 -1.42 -7.36 10.48
C LEU A 35 -0.60 -7.65 11.74
N ALA A 36 -0.44 -6.67 12.64
CA ALA A 36 0.28 -6.83 13.90
C ALA A 36 -0.30 -7.98 14.75
N TRP A 37 -1.62 -8.00 14.90
CA TRP A 37 -2.33 -9.04 15.64
C TRP A 37 -2.10 -10.44 15.04
N LYS A 38 -2.15 -10.55 13.72
CA LYS A 38 -1.96 -11.85 13.04
C LYS A 38 -0.50 -12.30 13.06
N ILE A 39 0.43 -11.40 12.83
CA ILE A 39 1.87 -11.66 12.81
C ILE A 39 2.37 -12.10 14.19
N ALA A 40 1.90 -11.46 15.26
CA ALA A 40 2.26 -11.83 16.64
C ALA A 40 1.82 -13.26 17.04
N GLN A 41 0.93 -13.90 16.29
CA GLN A 41 0.54 -15.31 16.51
C GLN A 41 1.48 -16.31 15.82
N SER A 42 2.42 -15.83 15.01
CA SER A 42 3.35 -16.70 14.30
C SER A 42 4.41 -17.27 15.26
N PRO A 43 4.68 -18.57 15.25
CA PRO A 43 5.75 -19.17 16.04
C PRO A 43 7.16 -18.75 15.55
N LEU A 44 7.26 -18.02 14.45
CA LEU A 44 8.52 -17.49 13.91
C LEU A 44 8.80 -16.06 14.37
N VAL A 45 7.88 -15.42 15.09
CA VAL A 45 7.98 -14.01 15.52
C VAL A 45 8.21 -13.95 17.02
N ASP A 46 9.23 -13.20 17.41
CA ASP A 46 9.57 -12.92 18.80
C ASP A 46 8.93 -11.61 19.28
N GLU A 47 9.14 -10.54 18.51
CA GLU A 47 8.68 -9.21 18.88
C GLU A 47 8.04 -8.50 17.67
N VAL A 48 6.97 -7.75 17.94
CA VAL A 48 6.32 -6.86 16.96
C VAL A 48 6.42 -5.43 17.47
N PHE A 49 7.01 -4.56 16.69
CA PHE A 49 7.12 -3.12 16.93
C PHE A 49 6.23 -2.37 15.97
N SER A 50 5.74 -1.20 16.34
CA SER A 50 4.88 -0.38 15.48
C SER A 50 5.28 1.09 15.51
N ALA A 51 5.10 1.79 14.39
CA ALA A 51 5.35 3.23 14.29
C ALA A 51 4.43 3.90 13.26
N PRO A 52 3.59 4.86 13.68
CA PRO A 52 3.35 5.28 15.06
C PRO A 52 2.55 4.27 15.87
N GLY A 53 1.85 3.31 15.24
CA GLY A 53 0.97 2.37 15.90
C GLY A 53 -0.34 3.03 16.39
N ASN A 54 -1.09 2.29 17.20
CA ASN A 54 -2.32 2.74 17.84
C ASN A 54 -2.54 2.02 19.17
N PRO A 55 -3.52 2.42 20.02
CA PRO A 55 -3.74 1.80 21.32
C PRO A 55 -4.04 0.29 21.32
N GLY A 56 -4.47 -0.27 20.18
CA GLY A 56 -4.65 -1.71 20.02
C GLY A 56 -3.32 -2.42 19.74
N MET A 57 -2.48 -1.81 18.92
CA MET A 57 -1.14 -2.31 18.60
C MET A 57 -0.19 -2.21 19.81
N ASP A 58 -0.33 -1.20 20.66
CA ASP A 58 0.42 -1.04 21.91
C ASP A 58 0.20 -2.20 22.91
N LYS A 59 -0.90 -2.92 22.79
CA LYS A 59 -1.16 -4.15 23.56
C LYS A 59 -0.46 -5.39 22.99
N ILE A 60 0.05 -5.30 21.77
CA ILE A 60 0.76 -6.38 21.08
C ILE A 60 2.27 -6.23 21.29
N GLY A 61 2.78 -4.99 21.16
CA GLY A 61 4.19 -4.68 21.33
C GLY A 61 4.44 -3.17 21.31
N PRO A 62 5.69 -2.74 21.56
CA PRO A 62 6.04 -1.33 21.67
C PRO A 62 5.64 -0.50 20.45
N CYS A 63 5.04 0.68 20.70
CA CYS A 63 4.75 1.68 19.70
C CYS A 63 5.69 2.88 19.84
N PHE A 64 6.18 3.42 18.71
CA PHE A 64 7.09 4.56 18.66
C PHE A 64 6.43 5.72 17.94
N ASP A 65 6.27 6.83 18.64
CA ASP A 65 5.64 8.04 18.07
C ASP A 65 6.60 8.69 17.05
N LEU A 66 6.32 8.49 15.76
CA LEU A 66 7.01 9.13 14.65
C LEU A 66 6.08 9.24 13.44
N ASP A 67 6.37 10.20 12.57
CA ASP A 67 5.75 10.29 11.25
C ASP A 67 6.43 9.28 10.29
N PRO A 68 5.70 8.27 9.76
CA PRO A 68 6.28 7.28 8.87
C PRO A 68 6.70 7.83 7.50
N THR A 69 6.37 9.10 7.18
CA THR A 69 6.86 9.81 5.99
C THR A 69 8.18 10.53 6.23
N ASP A 70 8.61 10.70 7.48
CA ASP A 70 9.96 11.16 7.83
C ASP A 70 10.96 10.01 7.66
N LEU A 71 11.55 9.92 6.46
CA LEU A 71 12.49 8.87 6.09
C LEU A 71 13.69 8.77 7.03
N LYS A 72 14.13 9.90 7.58
CA LYS A 72 15.27 9.93 8.50
C LYS A 72 14.89 9.30 9.84
N ALA A 73 13.77 9.72 10.43
CA ALA A 73 13.27 9.16 11.69
C ALA A 73 12.99 7.65 11.56
N VAL A 74 12.39 7.23 10.45
CA VAL A 74 12.13 5.82 10.14
C VAL A 74 13.43 5.00 10.05
N GLN A 75 14.46 5.51 9.36
CA GLN A 75 15.76 4.83 9.29
C GLN A 75 16.46 4.76 10.65
N GLU A 76 16.41 5.83 11.45
CA GLU A 76 17.01 5.86 12.80
C GLU A 76 16.32 4.84 13.70
N LEU A 77 14.99 4.74 13.67
CA LEU A 77 14.24 3.73 14.42
C LEU A 77 14.60 2.30 13.97
N ALA A 78 14.66 2.05 12.65
CA ALA A 78 15.04 0.75 12.13
C ALA A 78 16.44 0.33 12.56
N LEU A 79 17.41 1.24 12.58
CA LEU A 79 18.76 0.99 13.08
C LEU A 79 18.80 0.72 14.60
N GLN A 80 17.90 1.34 15.37
CA GLN A 80 17.78 1.12 16.82
C GLN A 80 17.17 -0.26 17.15
N ILE A 81 16.10 -0.66 16.45
CA ILE A 81 15.38 -1.91 16.68
C ILE A 81 16.11 -3.09 16.05
N THR A 82 16.76 -2.88 14.89
CA THR A 82 17.33 -3.92 14.02
C THR A 82 16.31 -5.02 13.68
N PRO A 83 15.17 -4.67 13.06
CA PRO A 83 14.15 -5.65 12.69
C PRO A 83 14.64 -6.56 11.56
N ASP A 84 14.18 -7.82 11.57
CA ASP A 84 14.43 -8.77 10.50
C ASP A 84 13.55 -8.52 9.27
N LEU A 85 12.34 -7.95 9.49
CA LEU A 85 11.43 -7.55 8.43
C LEU A 85 10.68 -6.27 8.82
N ILE A 86 10.58 -5.34 7.88
CA ILE A 86 9.79 -4.11 8.00
C ILE A 86 8.57 -4.22 7.08
N ILE A 87 7.38 -3.95 7.60
CA ILE A 87 6.13 -3.95 6.85
C ILE A 87 5.60 -2.52 6.80
N ILE A 88 5.36 -2.00 5.60
CA ILE A 88 4.82 -0.66 5.39
C ILE A 88 3.36 -0.80 4.93
N GLY A 89 2.41 -0.42 5.81
CA GLY A 89 1.00 -0.56 5.55
C GLY A 89 0.39 0.58 4.72
N PRO A 90 0.61 1.86 5.08
CA PRO A 90 -0.02 2.99 4.39
C PRO A 90 0.72 3.41 3.13
N GLU A 91 0.00 4.07 2.23
CA GLU A 91 0.47 4.50 0.92
C GLU A 91 1.45 5.69 1.00
N ALA A 92 1.24 6.63 1.94
CA ALA A 92 2.02 7.86 2.01
C ALA A 92 3.52 7.63 2.27
N PRO A 93 3.96 6.78 3.22
CA PRO A 93 5.37 6.43 3.38
C PRO A 93 5.98 5.76 2.15
N LEU A 94 5.21 4.93 1.44
CA LEU A 94 5.65 4.28 0.20
C LEU A 94 5.87 5.30 -0.91
N ALA A 95 4.95 6.23 -1.08
CA ALA A 95 5.06 7.35 -2.02
C ALA A 95 6.24 8.28 -1.66
N ALA A 96 6.54 8.45 -0.37
CA ALA A 96 7.71 9.19 0.10
C ALA A 96 9.04 8.45 -0.14
N GLY A 97 9.02 7.13 -0.43
CA GLY A 97 10.22 6.34 -0.72
C GLY A 97 10.79 5.59 0.49
N ALA A 98 9.99 5.35 1.55
CA ALA A 98 10.44 4.67 2.76
C ALA A 98 11.00 3.26 2.48
N SER A 99 10.38 2.50 1.57
CA SER A 99 10.88 1.19 1.16
C SER A 99 12.30 1.24 0.61
N ASP A 100 12.53 2.17 -0.33
CA ASP A 100 13.82 2.28 -0.99
C ASP A 100 14.91 2.76 -0.02
N ALA A 101 14.56 3.71 0.86
CA ALA A 101 15.44 4.23 1.89
C ALA A 101 15.87 3.16 2.90
N LEU A 102 14.96 2.28 3.29
CA LEU A 102 15.25 1.18 4.23
C LEU A 102 16.03 0.05 3.55
N ARG A 103 15.67 -0.34 2.33
CA ARG A 103 16.43 -1.33 1.56
C ARG A 103 17.87 -0.89 1.28
N ALA A 104 18.08 0.39 1.02
CA ALA A 104 19.42 0.97 0.85
C ALA A 104 20.28 0.85 2.13
N ARG A 105 19.67 0.63 3.29
CA ARG A 105 20.33 0.36 4.57
C ARG A 105 20.48 -1.13 4.88
N GLY A 106 20.03 -2.01 3.97
CA GLY A 106 20.15 -3.46 4.10
C GLY A 106 19.00 -4.14 4.86
N PHE A 107 17.88 -3.45 5.08
CA PHE A 107 16.71 -4.06 5.71
C PHE A 107 15.84 -4.78 4.68
N ASP A 108 15.26 -5.91 5.08
CA ASP A 108 14.19 -6.56 4.35
C ASP A 108 12.88 -5.79 4.56
N VAL A 109 12.21 -5.43 3.44
CA VAL A 109 11.00 -4.59 3.49
C VAL A 109 9.89 -5.21 2.65
N PHE A 110 8.75 -5.44 3.27
CA PHE A 110 7.49 -5.70 2.60
C PHE A 110 6.79 -4.38 2.27
N GLY A 111 6.80 -4.01 1.02
CA GLY A 111 6.23 -2.78 0.46
C GLY A 111 6.85 -2.50 -0.92
N PRO A 112 6.12 -1.89 -1.86
CA PRO A 112 6.65 -1.53 -3.18
C PRO A 112 7.76 -0.47 -3.09
N SER A 113 8.57 -0.35 -4.14
CA SER A 113 9.46 0.80 -4.32
C SER A 113 8.64 2.09 -4.50
N GLN A 114 9.27 3.25 -4.35
CA GLN A 114 8.62 4.54 -4.62
C GLN A 114 8.05 4.60 -6.04
N GLN A 115 8.78 4.07 -7.01
CA GLN A 115 8.31 4.00 -8.39
C GLN A 115 7.07 3.11 -8.55
N ALA A 116 7.05 1.93 -7.92
CA ALA A 116 5.91 1.03 -7.98
C ALA A 116 4.70 1.54 -7.16
N ALA A 117 4.94 2.30 -6.10
CA ALA A 117 3.90 2.94 -5.30
C ALA A 117 3.08 3.98 -6.10
N GLN A 118 3.59 4.46 -7.24
CA GLN A 118 2.83 5.34 -8.13
C GLN A 118 1.56 4.67 -8.70
N LEU A 119 1.50 3.34 -8.74
CA LEU A 119 0.28 2.63 -9.13
C LEU A 119 -0.93 2.97 -8.24
N GLU A 120 -0.69 3.33 -6.99
CA GLU A 120 -1.71 3.77 -6.05
C GLU A 120 -1.69 5.28 -5.83
N SER A 121 -0.51 5.89 -5.78
CA SER A 121 -0.37 7.31 -5.43
C SER A 121 -0.63 8.27 -6.60
N SER A 122 -0.70 7.79 -7.84
CA SER A 122 -1.08 8.56 -9.03
C SER A 122 -2.02 7.75 -9.90
N LYS A 123 -3.26 8.20 -10.00
CA LYS A 123 -4.29 7.55 -10.82
C LYS A 123 -3.96 7.65 -12.32
N GLY A 124 -3.44 8.80 -12.74
CA GLY A 124 -3.00 9.02 -14.11
C GLY A 124 -1.86 8.08 -14.50
N PHE A 125 -0.84 7.94 -13.65
CA PHE A 125 0.23 6.98 -13.88
C PHE A 125 -0.30 5.53 -14.01
N ALA A 126 -1.20 5.12 -13.11
CA ALA A 126 -1.81 3.79 -13.17
C ALA A 126 -2.58 3.59 -14.48
N LYS A 127 -3.38 4.56 -14.91
CA LYS A 127 -4.13 4.52 -16.18
C LYS A 127 -3.21 4.43 -17.39
N ASP A 128 -2.16 5.24 -17.43
CA ASP A 128 -1.18 5.23 -18.52
C ASP A 128 -0.47 3.87 -18.61
N LEU A 129 -0.13 3.28 -17.45
CA LEU A 129 0.47 1.95 -17.40
C LEU A 129 -0.52 0.86 -17.86
N MET A 130 -1.78 0.91 -17.43
CA MET A 130 -2.83 -0.01 -17.90
C MET A 130 -3.00 0.07 -19.41
N THR A 131 -3.07 1.27 -19.96
CA THR A 131 -3.15 1.50 -21.42
C THR A 131 -1.94 0.93 -22.14
N LYS A 132 -0.74 1.21 -21.65
CA LYS A 132 0.53 0.72 -22.23
C LYS A 132 0.60 -0.81 -22.31
N TYR A 133 0.06 -1.50 -21.32
CA TYR A 133 0.14 -2.97 -21.24
C TYR A 133 -1.17 -3.67 -21.62
N GLY A 134 -2.16 -2.94 -22.09
CA GLY A 134 -3.45 -3.49 -22.50
C GLY A 134 -4.29 -4.08 -21.36
N VAL A 135 -4.10 -3.56 -20.14
CA VAL A 135 -4.91 -3.94 -18.97
C VAL A 135 -6.26 -3.23 -19.07
N PRO A 136 -7.39 -3.95 -19.02
CA PRO A 136 -8.72 -3.33 -19.10
C PRO A 136 -8.91 -2.29 -17.97
N THR A 137 -9.41 -1.13 -18.36
CA THR A 137 -9.74 -0.03 -17.43
C THR A 137 -10.82 0.85 -18.07
N ALA A 138 -11.52 1.66 -17.27
CA ALA A 138 -12.45 2.66 -17.74
C ALA A 138 -11.76 3.61 -18.73
N ALA A 139 -12.46 4.05 -19.79
CA ALA A 139 -11.98 5.12 -20.65
C ALA A 139 -11.71 6.37 -19.82
N TYR A 140 -10.66 7.11 -20.12
CA TYR A 140 -10.23 8.23 -19.30
C TYR A 140 -9.50 9.31 -20.09
N GLY A 141 -9.52 10.52 -19.54
CA GLY A 141 -8.61 11.61 -19.88
C GLY A 141 -7.84 12.08 -18.64
N ARG A 142 -6.61 12.56 -18.82
CA ARG A 142 -5.74 13.09 -17.75
C ARG A 142 -5.42 14.55 -18.08
N PHE A 143 -5.64 15.45 -17.15
CA PHE A 143 -5.58 16.89 -17.38
C PHE A 143 -4.83 17.63 -16.28
N SER A 144 -3.95 18.52 -16.70
CA SER A 144 -3.31 19.55 -15.87
C SER A 144 -3.72 20.98 -16.29
N ASP A 145 -4.50 21.10 -17.36
CA ASP A 145 -5.07 22.34 -17.88
C ASP A 145 -6.60 22.32 -17.78
N LEU A 146 -7.18 23.38 -17.23
CA LEU A 146 -8.63 23.49 -17.02
C LEU A 146 -9.40 23.49 -18.33
N SER A 147 -8.92 24.21 -19.36
CA SER A 147 -9.63 24.31 -20.63
C SER A 147 -9.68 22.95 -21.33
N GLU A 148 -8.57 22.21 -21.33
CA GLU A 148 -8.51 20.88 -21.93
C GLU A 148 -9.43 19.88 -21.19
N ALA A 149 -9.55 20.02 -19.86
CA ALA A 149 -10.46 19.18 -19.08
C ALA A 149 -11.93 19.48 -19.38
N LEU A 150 -12.31 20.76 -19.50
CA LEU A 150 -13.67 21.17 -19.87
C LEU A 150 -14.03 20.74 -21.29
N ASP A 151 -13.12 20.94 -22.26
CA ASP A 151 -13.32 20.47 -23.64
C ASP A 151 -13.55 18.96 -23.70
N TYR A 152 -12.84 18.18 -22.87
CA TYR A 152 -13.02 16.74 -22.82
C TYR A 152 -14.38 16.34 -22.26
N LEU A 153 -14.90 17.03 -21.24
CA LEU A 153 -16.23 16.75 -20.68
C LEU A 153 -17.35 16.85 -21.75
N GLU A 154 -17.21 17.76 -22.71
CA GLU A 154 -18.17 17.90 -23.83
C GLU A 154 -18.12 16.71 -24.80
N THR A 155 -17.06 15.90 -24.79
CA THR A 155 -16.89 14.75 -25.70
C THR A 155 -17.42 13.43 -25.16
N ILE A 156 -17.80 13.38 -23.87
CA ILE A 156 -18.28 12.17 -23.21
C ILE A 156 -19.69 12.37 -22.65
N ASP A 157 -20.40 11.28 -22.46
CA ASP A 157 -21.73 11.29 -21.82
C ASP A 157 -21.60 11.01 -20.31
N GLY A 158 -22.49 11.60 -19.51
CA GLY A 158 -22.56 11.32 -18.06
C GLY A 158 -23.14 9.93 -17.75
N PRO A 159 -23.03 9.44 -16.51
CA PRO A 159 -22.41 10.13 -15.37
C PRO A 159 -20.90 10.31 -15.52
N TYR A 160 -20.37 11.38 -14.93
CA TYR A 160 -18.96 11.75 -14.99
C TYR A 160 -18.24 11.34 -13.71
N VAL A 161 -17.09 10.67 -13.81
CA VAL A 161 -16.25 10.31 -12.67
C VAL A 161 -14.99 11.17 -12.68
N ILE A 162 -14.89 12.10 -11.75
CA ILE A 162 -13.80 13.06 -11.66
C ILE A 162 -12.95 12.73 -10.43
N LYS A 163 -11.63 12.57 -10.64
CA LYS A 163 -10.69 12.14 -9.60
C LYS A 163 -9.50 13.08 -9.53
N ALA A 164 -9.15 13.53 -8.33
CA ALA A 164 -7.84 14.12 -8.08
C ALA A 164 -6.76 13.04 -8.24
N ASP A 165 -5.66 13.34 -8.93
CA ASP A 165 -4.64 12.35 -9.28
C ASP A 165 -3.94 11.80 -8.04
N GLY A 166 -3.54 12.67 -7.13
CA GLY A 166 -2.77 12.31 -5.95
C GLY A 166 -3.57 11.65 -4.82
N LEU A 167 -2.88 11.37 -3.71
CA LEU A 167 -3.47 10.83 -2.49
C LEU A 167 -4.36 11.88 -1.81
N ALA A 168 -5.66 11.66 -1.80
CA ALA A 168 -6.68 12.56 -1.22
C ALA A 168 -7.49 11.90 -0.09
N ALA A 169 -6.92 10.91 0.60
CA ALA A 169 -7.52 10.20 1.74
C ALA A 169 -8.97 9.72 1.49
N GLY A 170 -9.23 9.19 0.28
CA GLY A 170 -10.55 8.69 -0.13
C GLY A 170 -11.57 9.78 -0.49
N LYS A 171 -11.21 11.07 -0.48
CA LYS A 171 -12.11 12.20 -0.76
C LYS A 171 -11.93 12.79 -2.16
N GLY A 172 -10.93 12.35 -2.90
CA GLY A 172 -10.58 12.88 -4.22
C GLY A 172 -11.34 12.23 -5.38
N VAL A 173 -12.51 11.65 -5.17
CA VAL A 173 -13.35 11.06 -6.22
C VAL A 173 -14.77 11.59 -6.07
N VAL A 174 -15.31 12.12 -7.15
CA VAL A 174 -16.69 12.64 -7.24
C VAL A 174 -17.35 12.07 -8.48
N ILE A 175 -18.60 11.64 -8.34
CA ILE A 175 -19.45 11.18 -9.44
C ILE A 175 -20.61 12.13 -9.54
N VAL A 176 -20.86 12.67 -10.71
CA VAL A 176 -21.95 13.62 -11.00
C VAL A 176 -22.70 13.25 -12.27
N GLU A 177 -23.97 13.63 -12.33
CA GLU A 177 -24.87 13.20 -13.42
C GLU A 177 -24.90 14.18 -14.58
N THR A 178 -24.68 15.48 -14.33
CA THR A 178 -24.85 16.53 -15.32
C THR A 178 -23.51 17.16 -15.71
N LEU A 179 -23.44 17.67 -16.94
CA LEU A 179 -22.26 18.38 -17.44
C LEU A 179 -21.93 19.61 -16.57
N GLU A 180 -22.95 20.40 -16.16
CA GLU A 180 -22.75 21.58 -15.31
C GLU A 180 -22.12 21.23 -13.96
N GLU A 181 -22.55 20.13 -13.33
CA GLU A 181 -21.95 19.64 -12.09
C GLU A 181 -20.51 19.17 -12.31
N ALA A 182 -20.23 18.53 -13.47
CA ALA A 182 -18.89 18.07 -13.82
C ALA A 182 -17.92 19.24 -14.03
N GLU A 183 -18.33 20.27 -14.78
CA GLU A 183 -17.56 21.49 -14.99
C GLU A 183 -17.21 22.16 -13.66
N ASN A 184 -18.22 22.39 -12.80
CA ASN A 184 -18.01 22.96 -11.47
C ASN A 184 -17.04 22.11 -10.62
N THR A 185 -17.16 20.78 -10.68
CA THR A 185 -16.27 19.88 -9.92
C THR A 185 -14.84 19.95 -10.43
N VAL A 186 -14.63 19.99 -11.74
CA VAL A 186 -13.30 20.14 -12.36
C VAL A 186 -12.66 21.48 -11.95
N GLU A 187 -13.42 22.59 -12.01
CA GLU A 187 -12.95 23.89 -11.56
C GLU A 187 -12.54 23.89 -10.07
N GLU A 188 -13.37 23.30 -9.20
CA GLU A 188 -13.04 23.19 -7.77
C GLU A 188 -11.76 22.39 -7.51
N PHE A 189 -11.60 21.27 -8.22
CA PHE A 189 -10.42 20.41 -8.05
C PHE A 189 -9.16 21.13 -8.50
N MET A 190 -9.16 21.69 -9.71
CA MET A 190 -8.01 22.34 -10.30
C MET A 190 -7.66 23.70 -9.66
N THR A 191 -8.60 24.33 -8.93
CA THR A 191 -8.33 25.52 -8.12
C THR A 191 -7.80 25.23 -6.72
N GLY A 192 -7.47 23.95 -6.41
CA GLY A 192 -6.71 23.58 -5.22
C GLY A 192 -7.52 23.00 -4.07
N LYS A 193 -8.72 22.46 -4.31
CA LYS A 193 -9.55 21.82 -3.26
C LYS A 193 -8.79 20.74 -2.46
N PHE A 194 -7.82 20.06 -3.09
CA PHE A 194 -6.99 19.03 -2.47
C PHE A 194 -5.49 19.37 -2.49
N GLY A 195 -5.14 20.66 -2.61
CA GLY A 195 -3.75 21.10 -2.71
C GLY A 195 -3.02 20.47 -3.89
N ASP A 196 -1.78 20.04 -3.68
CA ASP A 196 -0.96 19.44 -4.74
C ASP A 196 -1.54 18.14 -5.32
N ALA A 197 -2.40 17.44 -4.57
CA ALA A 197 -3.04 16.20 -5.04
C ALA A 197 -4.03 16.43 -6.19
N SER A 198 -4.51 17.67 -6.38
CA SER A 198 -5.40 18.08 -7.48
C SER A 198 -4.72 18.96 -8.53
N SER A 199 -3.40 19.04 -8.56
CA SER A 199 -2.65 19.69 -9.66
C SER A 199 -2.86 18.99 -11.01
N GLU A 200 -3.23 17.72 -10.97
CA GLU A 200 -3.73 16.94 -12.10
C GLU A 200 -5.03 16.25 -11.69
N ILE A 201 -5.91 16.04 -12.67
CA ILE A 201 -7.15 15.29 -12.50
C ILE A 201 -7.26 14.20 -13.56
N VAL A 202 -8.03 13.15 -13.22
CA VAL A 202 -8.44 12.10 -14.15
C VAL A 202 -9.96 12.14 -14.27
N ILE A 203 -10.45 12.23 -15.48
CA ILE A 203 -11.88 12.13 -15.82
C ILE A 203 -12.11 10.77 -16.46
N GLU A 204 -13.04 9.99 -15.91
CA GLU A 204 -13.31 8.61 -16.37
C GLU A 204 -14.77 8.42 -16.75
N GLU A 205 -15.01 7.46 -17.63
CA GLU A 205 -16.36 6.95 -17.85
C GLU A 205 -16.89 6.29 -16.57
N PHE A 206 -18.19 6.36 -16.39
CA PHE A 206 -18.85 5.66 -15.30
C PHE A 206 -19.09 4.20 -15.67
N MET A 207 -18.50 3.28 -14.90
CA MET A 207 -18.73 1.85 -15.08
C MET A 207 -19.80 1.33 -14.13
N THR A 208 -20.64 0.44 -14.63
CA THR A 208 -21.64 -0.28 -13.85
C THR A 208 -21.24 -1.74 -13.71
N GLY A 209 -21.64 -2.38 -12.62
CA GLY A 209 -21.36 -3.80 -12.38
C GLY A 209 -21.20 -4.14 -10.91
N GLU A 210 -20.89 -5.40 -10.64
CA GLU A 210 -20.54 -5.86 -9.30
C GLU A 210 -19.05 -5.61 -9.03
N GLU A 211 -18.74 -5.04 -7.84
CA GLU A 211 -17.36 -4.78 -7.41
C GLU A 211 -16.78 -6.04 -6.75
N ALA A 212 -15.56 -6.39 -7.12
CA ALA A 212 -14.80 -7.44 -6.46
C ALA A 212 -13.33 -7.06 -6.35
N SER A 213 -12.74 -7.29 -5.18
CA SER A 213 -11.32 -7.07 -4.91
C SER A 213 -10.56 -8.39 -4.98
N ILE A 214 -9.54 -8.45 -5.81
CA ILE A 214 -8.62 -9.58 -5.93
C ILE A 214 -7.28 -9.18 -5.36
N PHE A 215 -6.78 -9.95 -4.39
CA PHE A 215 -5.51 -9.68 -3.73
C PHE A 215 -4.44 -10.63 -4.25
N VAL A 216 -3.28 -10.07 -4.55
CA VAL A 216 -2.10 -10.82 -5.00
C VAL A 216 -0.89 -10.36 -4.19
N MET A 217 -0.15 -11.31 -3.65
CA MET A 217 1.16 -11.05 -3.07
C MET A 217 2.23 -11.47 -4.07
N THR A 218 3.19 -10.59 -4.35
CA THR A 218 4.26 -10.87 -5.32
C THR A 218 5.61 -10.33 -4.83
N ASP A 219 6.67 -11.04 -5.21
CA ASP A 219 8.08 -10.62 -5.03
C ASP A 219 8.72 -10.16 -6.36
N GLY A 220 7.93 -10.08 -7.44
CA GLY A 220 8.38 -9.73 -8.77
C GLY A 220 8.69 -10.94 -9.67
N GLU A 221 8.88 -12.12 -9.10
CA GLU A 221 9.11 -13.38 -9.84
C GLU A 221 7.91 -14.34 -9.68
N GLY A 222 7.42 -14.48 -8.47
CA GLY A 222 6.26 -15.29 -8.12
C GLY A 222 5.04 -14.49 -7.74
N ALA A 223 3.87 -15.14 -7.72
CA ALA A 223 2.62 -14.55 -7.27
C ALA A 223 1.79 -15.57 -6.50
N ILE A 224 1.24 -15.13 -5.35
CA ILE A 224 0.31 -15.90 -4.53
C ILE A 224 -1.03 -15.17 -4.53
N TYR A 225 -2.09 -15.87 -4.96
CA TYR A 225 -3.44 -15.34 -4.92
C TYR A 225 -4.03 -15.53 -3.53
N LEU A 226 -4.56 -14.46 -2.96
CA LEU A 226 -5.32 -14.48 -1.72
C LEU A 226 -6.83 -14.57 -2.03
N PRO A 227 -7.68 -14.92 -1.04
CA PRO A 227 -9.12 -14.94 -1.24
C PRO A 227 -9.63 -13.57 -1.72
N ALA A 228 -10.55 -13.62 -2.69
CA ALA A 228 -11.25 -12.43 -3.15
C ALA A 228 -12.19 -11.89 -2.07
N ALA A 229 -12.44 -10.59 -2.08
CA ALA A 229 -13.40 -9.93 -1.22
C ALA A 229 -14.33 -9.03 -2.05
N GLN A 230 -15.55 -8.84 -1.56
CA GLN A 230 -16.48 -7.85 -2.08
C GLN A 230 -16.61 -6.72 -1.06
N ASP A 231 -16.47 -5.48 -1.53
CA ASP A 231 -16.71 -4.30 -0.71
C ASP A 231 -18.20 -3.96 -0.73
N HIS A 232 -18.79 -3.82 0.44
CA HIS A 232 -20.20 -3.44 0.62
C HIS A 232 -20.25 -2.00 1.15
N LYS A 233 -20.57 -1.07 0.27
CA LYS A 233 -20.73 0.35 0.58
C LYS A 233 -22.16 0.69 0.93
#